data_b9585dee07fb45c26cd60ab13f7b9fe1
#
_entry.id   b9585dee07fb45c26cd60ab13f7b9fe1
#
_cell.length_a   1.000
_cell.length_b   1.000
_cell.length_c   1.000
_cell.angle_alpha   90.00
_cell.angle_beta   90.00
_cell.angle_gamma   90.00
#
_symmetry.space_group_name_H-M   'P 1'
#
loop_
_entity.id
_entity.type
_entity.pdbx_description
1 polymer ?
#
loop_
_entity_poly.entity_id
_entity_poly.type
_entity_poly.pdbx_seq_one_letter_code
_entity_poly.pdbx_strand_id
1 'polypeptide(L)'
;AASPLVNCKREDDPNLLVSYGDYDAARWKTAYDAVKRFIDLNNANSWYELRPGQKDNTTAAKSWWPRFYYAFMHDAVTNKEPIFCDFLSNEQGDSQNRVALDAYYSPNSRISRFANLNKLTGFPTQELVDAFPMADGFPIRDSRSKYTYEDGDDMYLNRDPRLKATVSYNGAYRMMNAYKDALMRTYTGDMVTTGNPDETSAIKDGIYQPNATTTGYYRMKFILDNGGLETYDYRPTILMRYAEILLIAAETANELVADGALAPEESKEYIRMIRQRAEIEEGESNKYGVMDDIKKEDMRKLIQTERQIELAFEEHRYWDVRRWKEGETFKEVTLMKITQNNNGTYNYSRE
;
A
#
# COMPACT_ATOMS: atom_id res chain seq x y z
N ALA A 1 -4.76 7.64 -22.61
CA ALA A 1 -4.81 7.46 -24.07
C ALA A 1 -4.15 6.13 -24.50
N ALA A 2 -3.04 5.72 -23.91
CA ALA A 2 -2.33 4.51 -24.34
C ALA A 2 -2.90 3.21 -23.73
N SER A 3 -3.69 3.26 -22.68
CA SER A 3 -4.13 2.07 -21.95
C SER A 3 -4.99 1.12 -22.79
N PRO A 4 -5.01 -0.20 -22.46
CA PRO A 4 -5.82 -1.19 -23.14
C PRO A 4 -7.33 -0.87 -23.20
N LEU A 5 -7.84 -0.08 -22.26
CA LEU A 5 -9.25 0.32 -22.23
C LEU A 5 -9.65 1.18 -23.43
N VAL A 6 -8.79 2.09 -23.84
CA VAL A 6 -9.10 3.08 -24.89
C VAL A 6 -8.29 2.88 -26.16
N ASN A 7 -7.09 2.30 -26.08
CA ASN A 7 -6.21 2.00 -27.22
C ASN A 7 -6.58 0.66 -27.87
N CYS A 8 -7.82 0.54 -28.31
CA CYS A 8 -8.34 -0.69 -28.91
C CYS A 8 -9.61 -0.40 -29.69
N LYS A 9 -10.06 -1.41 -30.45
CA LYS A 9 -11.43 -1.46 -30.97
C LYS A 9 -12.35 -2.07 -29.93
N ARG A 10 -13.49 -1.44 -29.68
CA ARG A 10 -14.52 -1.94 -28.75
C ARG A 10 -15.83 -2.15 -29.50
N GLU A 11 -16.45 -3.31 -29.29
CA GLU A 11 -17.76 -3.63 -29.89
C GLU A 11 -18.91 -2.84 -29.23
N ASP A 12 -18.74 -2.52 -27.94
CA ASP A 12 -19.69 -1.75 -27.13
C ASP A 12 -19.56 -0.22 -27.29
N ASP A 13 -18.66 0.24 -28.19
CA ASP A 13 -18.41 1.66 -28.44
C ASP A 13 -18.39 1.97 -29.95
N PRO A 14 -19.52 1.73 -30.69
CA PRO A 14 -19.56 1.93 -32.15
C PRO A 14 -19.38 3.39 -32.56
N ASN A 15 -19.59 4.33 -31.66
CA ASN A 15 -19.48 5.78 -31.91
C ASN A 15 -18.13 6.37 -31.47
N LEU A 16 -17.18 5.54 -31.03
CA LEU A 16 -15.84 5.95 -30.57
C LEU A 16 -15.85 7.01 -29.46
N LEU A 17 -16.77 6.90 -28.51
CA LEU A 17 -16.92 7.84 -27.41
C LEU A 17 -15.87 7.63 -26.31
N VAL A 18 -15.39 6.37 -26.14
CA VAL A 18 -14.46 5.98 -25.08
C VAL A 18 -13.26 5.19 -25.59
N SER A 19 -13.19 4.90 -26.89
CA SER A 19 -12.07 4.18 -27.52
C SER A 19 -11.64 4.85 -28.82
N TYR A 20 -10.42 4.53 -29.26
CA TYR A 20 -9.91 5.05 -30.54
C TYR A 20 -10.34 4.21 -31.77
N GLY A 21 -10.98 3.07 -31.55
CA GLY A 21 -11.42 2.18 -32.62
C GLY A 21 -10.33 1.27 -33.19
N ASP A 22 -9.07 1.49 -32.82
CA ASP A 22 -7.92 0.69 -33.20
C ASP A 22 -6.86 0.67 -32.11
N TYR A 23 -5.91 -0.25 -32.24
CA TYR A 23 -4.68 -0.24 -31.47
C TYR A 23 -3.59 0.53 -32.22
N ASP A 24 -2.92 1.45 -31.54
CA ASP A 24 -1.78 2.18 -32.07
C ASP A 24 -0.66 2.24 -31.02
N ALA A 25 0.47 1.64 -31.34
CA ALA A 25 1.67 1.67 -30.50
C ALA A 25 2.23 3.09 -30.31
N ALA A 26 1.97 4.02 -31.23
CA ALA A 26 2.41 5.40 -31.11
C ALA A 26 1.81 6.12 -29.89
N ARG A 27 0.65 5.67 -29.40
CA ARG A 27 0.06 6.22 -28.17
C ARG A 27 0.88 5.88 -26.93
N TRP A 28 1.45 4.67 -26.88
CA TRP A 28 2.42 4.28 -25.84
C TRP A 28 3.70 5.10 -25.94
N LYS A 29 4.21 5.31 -27.17
CA LYS A 29 5.40 6.15 -27.41
C LYS A 29 5.19 7.59 -26.95
N THR A 30 4.01 8.16 -27.22
CA THR A 30 3.67 9.52 -26.76
C THR A 30 3.66 9.60 -25.23
N ALA A 31 3.07 8.61 -24.55
CA ALA A 31 3.05 8.55 -23.09
C ALA A 31 4.47 8.40 -22.51
N TYR A 32 5.28 7.52 -23.10
CA TYR A 32 6.68 7.33 -22.72
C TYR A 32 7.52 8.60 -22.90
N ASP A 33 7.41 9.27 -24.04
CA ASP A 33 8.17 10.49 -24.32
C ASP A 33 7.81 11.61 -23.31
N ALA A 34 6.54 11.71 -22.95
CA ALA A 34 6.11 12.72 -21.97
C ALA A 34 6.70 12.45 -20.57
N VAL A 35 6.62 11.22 -20.08
CA VAL A 35 7.17 10.87 -18.77
C VAL A 35 8.70 10.90 -18.76
N LYS A 36 9.33 10.46 -19.85
CA LYS A 36 10.78 10.50 -20.00
C LYS A 36 11.30 11.94 -19.95
N ARG A 37 10.65 12.87 -20.66
CA ARG A 37 10.98 14.29 -20.60
C ARG A 37 10.91 14.83 -19.17
N PHE A 38 9.90 14.43 -18.39
CA PHE A 38 9.82 14.83 -16.98
C PHE A 38 11.03 14.32 -16.20
N ILE A 39 11.36 13.02 -16.34
CA ILE A 39 12.49 12.40 -15.63
C ILE A 39 13.82 13.06 -16.02
N ASP A 40 14.04 13.33 -17.31
CA ASP A 40 15.27 13.97 -17.79
C ASP A 40 15.42 15.39 -17.24
N LEU A 41 14.34 16.17 -17.19
CA LEU A 41 14.31 17.49 -16.55
C LEU A 41 14.56 17.39 -15.05
N ASN A 42 13.97 16.40 -14.38
CA ASN A 42 14.19 16.16 -12.96
C ASN A 42 15.66 15.79 -12.69
N ASN A 43 16.26 14.91 -13.49
CA ASN A 43 17.66 14.51 -13.35
C ASN A 43 18.62 15.71 -13.52
N ALA A 44 18.28 16.65 -14.39
CA ALA A 44 19.07 17.86 -14.60
C ALA A 44 18.95 18.88 -13.46
N ASN A 45 17.86 18.88 -12.71
CA ASN A 45 17.54 19.92 -11.72
C ASN A 45 17.37 19.42 -10.27
N SER A 46 17.24 18.11 -10.06
CA SER A 46 17.04 17.48 -8.74
C SER A 46 15.87 18.06 -7.95
N TRP A 47 14.74 18.31 -8.63
CA TRP A 47 13.53 18.86 -8.01
C TRP A 47 12.83 17.84 -7.14
N TYR A 48 12.74 16.57 -7.62
CA TYR A 48 12.03 15.48 -6.98
C TYR A 48 12.94 14.29 -6.74
N GLU A 49 12.65 13.55 -5.67
CA GLU A 49 13.38 12.33 -5.31
C GLU A 49 12.46 11.35 -4.58
N LEU A 50 12.78 10.05 -4.66
CA LEU A 50 12.14 9.08 -3.79
C LEU A 50 12.62 9.31 -2.36
N ARG A 51 11.69 9.67 -1.47
CA ARG A 51 12.06 9.89 -0.08
C ARG A 51 12.26 8.57 0.65
N PRO A 52 13.43 8.30 1.23
CA PRO A 52 13.67 7.09 2.00
C PRO A 52 13.01 7.11 3.39
N GLY A 53 12.16 8.11 3.73
CA GLY A 53 11.62 8.32 5.05
C GLY A 53 12.71 8.49 6.11
N GLN A 54 12.70 9.55 6.88
CA GLN A 54 13.62 9.68 8.01
C GLN A 54 13.02 8.97 9.21
N LYS A 55 13.75 7.99 9.78
CA LYS A 55 13.43 7.48 11.10
C LYS A 55 13.65 8.63 12.09
N ASP A 56 12.57 9.09 12.71
CA ASP A 56 12.71 10.02 13.82
C ASP A 56 13.32 9.27 15.01
N ASN A 57 14.57 9.55 15.30
CA ASN A 57 15.33 8.92 16.36
C ASN A 57 14.98 9.45 17.75
N THR A 58 14.00 10.36 17.87
CA THR A 58 13.71 11.05 19.14
C THR A 58 12.85 10.26 20.11
N THR A 59 12.18 9.18 19.67
CA THR A 59 11.41 8.30 20.55
C THR A 59 11.61 6.83 20.20
N ALA A 60 11.81 5.99 21.21
CA ALA A 60 12.02 4.53 21.06
C ALA A 60 10.89 3.83 20.27
N ALA A 61 9.66 4.35 20.33
CA ALA A 61 8.50 3.82 19.61
C ALA A 61 8.61 4.00 18.08
N LYS A 62 9.27 5.05 17.62
CA LYS A 62 9.35 5.41 16.19
C LYS A 62 10.38 4.60 15.40
N SER A 63 11.27 3.84 16.04
CA SER A 63 12.22 2.95 15.35
C SER A 63 11.59 1.68 14.77
N TRP A 64 10.31 1.41 15.06
CA TRP A 64 9.62 0.17 14.70
C TRP A 64 9.02 0.16 13.29
N TRP A 65 8.82 1.36 12.70
CA TRP A 65 8.18 1.48 11.40
C TRP A 65 9.20 1.47 10.26
N PRO A 66 8.86 0.83 9.12
CA PRO A 66 9.64 0.96 7.90
C PRO A 66 9.74 2.42 7.46
N ARG A 67 10.81 2.77 6.77
CA ARG A 67 11.01 4.15 6.27
C ARG A 67 9.86 4.62 5.39
N PHE A 68 9.22 3.71 4.67
CA PHE A 68 8.05 4.01 3.83
C PHE A 68 6.91 4.65 4.62
N TYR A 69 6.66 4.23 5.87
CA TYR A 69 5.65 4.86 6.72
C TYR A 69 5.90 6.36 6.90
N TYR A 70 7.13 6.75 7.14
CA TYR A 70 7.49 8.15 7.40
C TYR A 70 7.48 9.03 6.15
N ALA A 71 7.50 8.45 4.95
CA ALA A 71 7.45 9.21 3.70
C ALA A 71 6.17 10.06 3.58
N PHE A 72 5.11 9.69 4.29
CA PHE A 72 3.78 10.33 4.21
C PHE A 72 3.39 11.10 5.48
N MET A 73 4.17 11.00 6.57
CA MET A 73 3.72 11.43 7.88
C MET A 73 4.22 12.80 8.30
N HIS A 74 5.33 13.26 7.76
CA HIS A 74 5.98 14.49 8.21
C HIS A 74 6.43 15.36 7.05
N ASP A 75 6.37 16.67 7.32
CA ASP A 75 7.06 17.74 6.64
C ASP A 75 6.99 17.75 5.11
N ALA A 76 5.93 18.37 4.62
CA ALA A 76 5.75 18.64 3.22
C ALA A 76 6.78 19.65 2.65
N VAL A 77 7.47 20.42 3.48
CA VAL A 77 8.39 21.48 3.03
C VAL A 77 9.73 20.89 2.57
N THR A 78 10.23 19.88 3.29
CA THR A 78 11.50 19.22 2.93
C THR A 78 11.32 17.93 2.12
N ASN A 79 10.08 17.43 2.01
CA ASN A 79 9.77 16.24 1.26
C ASN A 79 9.70 16.55 -0.24
N LYS A 80 10.67 16.03 -0.98
CA LYS A 80 10.75 16.22 -2.43
C LYS A 80 9.96 15.16 -3.23
N GLU A 81 9.30 14.22 -2.59
CA GLU A 81 8.53 13.19 -3.32
C GLU A 81 7.20 13.71 -3.86
N PRO A 82 6.39 14.54 -3.13
CA PRO A 82 5.16 15.10 -3.65
C PRO A 82 5.41 16.06 -4.81
N ILE A 83 4.69 15.87 -5.91
CA ILE A 83 4.68 16.75 -7.07
C ILE A 83 3.48 17.69 -7.00
N PHE A 84 2.33 17.13 -6.64
CA PHE A 84 1.11 17.88 -6.44
C PHE A 84 0.42 17.38 -5.18
N CYS A 85 0.17 18.29 -4.26
CA CYS A 85 -0.49 17.99 -2.99
C CYS A 85 -1.35 19.15 -2.52
N ASP A 86 -2.40 18.81 -1.77
CA ASP A 86 -3.21 19.79 -1.05
C ASP A 86 -2.64 19.92 0.37
N PHE A 87 -2.19 21.13 0.69
CA PHE A 87 -1.80 21.51 2.03
C PHE A 87 -3.03 22.06 2.72
N LEU A 88 -3.65 21.25 3.54
CA LEU A 88 -4.70 21.75 4.43
C LEU A 88 -4.13 22.88 5.28
N SER A 89 -4.62 24.09 5.08
CA SER A 89 -4.13 25.29 5.76
C SER A 89 -4.27 25.16 7.28
N ASN A 90 -3.33 25.79 7.99
CA ASN A 90 -3.36 25.95 9.44
C ASN A 90 -4.51 26.83 9.92
N GLU A 91 -5.26 27.41 9.01
CA GLU A 91 -6.26 28.39 9.34
C GLU A 91 -7.48 27.75 9.96
N GLN A 92 -7.49 27.87 11.25
CA GLN A 92 -8.61 27.95 12.16
C GLN A 92 -9.68 26.85 12.16
N GLY A 93 -9.69 26.08 13.20
CA GLY A 93 -10.94 25.58 13.80
C GLY A 93 -11.45 24.25 13.32
N ASP A 94 -10.91 23.66 12.27
CA ASP A 94 -11.38 22.36 11.77
C ASP A 94 -10.53 21.18 12.26
N SER A 95 -10.02 21.35 13.46
CA SER A 95 -9.32 20.30 14.21
C SER A 95 -10.16 19.02 14.35
N GLN A 96 -11.47 19.13 14.34
CA GLN A 96 -12.38 18.00 14.51
C GLN A 96 -12.47 17.11 13.26
N ASN A 97 -12.37 17.67 12.05
CA ASN A 97 -12.49 16.88 10.83
C ASN A 97 -11.24 16.07 10.50
N ARG A 98 -10.06 16.51 10.90
CA ARG A 98 -8.79 15.77 10.64
C ARG A 98 -8.64 14.55 11.53
N VAL A 99 -9.02 14.69 12.79
CA VAL A 99 -9.10 13.58 13.74
C VAL A 99 -10.14 12.55 13.27
N ALA A 100 -11.21 12.99 12.63
CA ALA A 100 -12.24 12.12 12.12
C ALA A 100 -11.73 11.15 11.02
N LEU A 101 -10.80 11.56 10.14
CA LEU A 101 -10.28 10.66 9.10
C LEU A 101 -9.53 9.47 9.70
N ASP A 102 -8.62 9.69 10.65
CA ASP A 102 -7.91 8.59 11.31
C ASP A 102 -8.88 7.69 12.09
N ALA A 103 -9.94 8.25 12.64
CA ALA A 103 -10.97 7.51 13.34
C ALA A 103 -11.77 6.57 12.41
N TYR A 104 -12.06 6.98 11.18
CA TYR A 104 -12.77 6.12 10.22
C TYR A 104 -11.98 4.89 9.78
N TYR A 105 -10.67 4.94 9.89
CA TYR A 105 -9.77 3.87 9.47
C TYR A 105 -9.12 3.10 10.62
N SER A 106 -9.45 3.45 11.85
CA SER A 106 -8.85 2.88 13.05
C SER A 106 -9.86 2.10 13.88
N PRO A 107 -9.42 1.07 14.63
CA PRO A 107 -10.31 0.32 15.52
C PRO A 107 -10.99 1.23 16.55
N ASN A 108 -12.30 1.12 16.71
CA ASN A 108 -13.07 1.90 17.69
C ASN A 108 -12.59 1.70 19.12
N SER A 109 -12.13 0.50 19.45
CA SER A 109 -11.63 0.16 20.76
C SER A 109 -10.40 0.98 21.17
N ARG A 110 -9.68 1.53 20.19
CA ARG A 110 -8.45 2.28 20.40
C ARG A 110 -8.62 3.79 20.31
N ILE A 111 -9.85 4.26 20.07
CA ILE A 111 -10.19 5.67 19.85
C ILE A 111 -11.17 6.11 20.94
N SER A 112 -10.68 6.48 22.11
CA SER A 112 -11.52 6.75 23.29
C SER A 112 -12.51 7.90 23.15
N ARG A 113 -12.29 8.88 22.26
CA ARG A 113 -13.18 10.04 22.06
C ARG A 113 -14.27 9.82 21.01
N PHE A 114 -14.15 8.82 20.16
CA PHE A 114 -15.05 8.61 19.02
C PHE A 114 -15.68 7.21 18.99
N ALA A 115 -15.83 6.60 20.15
CA ALA A 115 -16.41 5.27 20.34
C ALA A 115 -17.79 5.03 19.69
N ASN A 116 -18.39 6.07 19.11
CA ASN A 116 -19.69 6.03 18.46
C ASN A 116 -19.64 6.24 16.94
N LEU A 117 -18.46 6.17 16.31
CA LEU A 117 -18.40 6.19 14.85
C LEU A 117 -18.83 4.84 14.30
N ASN A 118 -20.11 4.72 13.99
CA ASN A 118 -20.72 3.51 13.42
C ASN A 118 -20.38 3.31 11.92
N LYS A 119 -19.29 3.90 11.41
CA LYS A 119 -18.99 3.94 9.97
C LYS A 119 -17.51 3.79 9.71
N LEU A 120 -16.91 2.71 10.21
CA LEU A 120 -15.57 2.36 9.77
C LEU A 120 -15.60 1.95 8.28
N THR A 121 -14.57 2.31 7.54
CA THR A 121 -14.50 2.10 6.09
C THR A 121 -13.06 1.90 5.63
N GLY A 122 -12.88 1.52 4.36
CA GLY A 122 -11.56 1.45 3.72
C GLY A 122 -10.68 0.32 4.28
N PHE A 123 -11.28 -0.80 4.67
CA PHE A 123 -10.53 -1.95 5.15
C PHE A 123 -9.72 -2.61 4.03
N PRO A 124 -8.43 -2.92 4.28
CA PRO A 124 -7.64 -3.74 3.36
C PRO A 124 -8.27 -5.12 3.18
N THR A 125 -8.19 -5.66 1.97
CA THR A 125 -8.63 -7.04 1.67
C THR A 125 -7.45 -7.99 1.72
N GLN A 126 -7.73 -9.30 1.77
CA GLN A 126 -6.68 -10.31 1.72
C GLN A 126 -5.88 -10.25 0.42
N GLU A 127 -6.52 -9.90 -0.70
CA GLU A 127 -5.86 -9.73 -2.00
C GLU A 127 -4.80 -8.62 -1.95
N LEU A 128 -5.06 -7.54 -1.21
CA LEU A 128 -4.04 -6.51 -1.01
C LEU A 128 -2.88 -7.03 -0.14
N VAL A 129 -3.19 -7.76 0.93
CA VAL A 129 -2.15 -8.36 1.80
C VAL A 129 -1.29 -9.35 1.03
N ASP A 130 -1.90 -10.20 0.19
CA ASP A 130 -1.18 -11.18 -0.62
C ASP A 130 -0.34 -10.54 -1.73
N ALA A 131 -0.72 -9.37 -2.22
CA ALA A 131 0.02 -8.64 -3.24
C ALA A 131 1.42 -8.17 -2.78
N PHE A 132 1.61 -7.94 -1.48
CA PHE A 132 2.94 -7.62 -0.95
C PHE A 132 3.85 -8.84 -1.09
N PRO A 133 5.04 -8.72 -1.70
CA PRO A 133 5.97 -9.83 -1.85
C PRO A 133 6.64 -10.23 -0.53
N MET A 134 7.51 -11.23 -0.59
CA MET A 134 8.46 -11.53 0.47
C MET A 134 9.54 -10.43 0.56
N ALA A 135 10.31 -10.39 1.64
CA ALA A 135 11.30 -9.34 1.89
C ALA A 135 12.41 -9.30 0.81
N ASP A 136 12.65 -10.39 0.10
CA ASP A 136 13.57 -10.48 -1.03
C ASP A 136 12.96 -10.06 -2.38
N GLY A 137 11.70 -9.58 -2.37
CA GLY A 137 11.00 -9.04 -3.53
C GLY A 137 10.31 -10.06 -4.44
N PHE A 138 10.37 -11.35 -4.13
CA PHE A 138 9.62 -12.38 -4.86
C PHE A 138 8.19 -12.53 -4.32
N PRO A 139 7.22 -12.86 -5.18
CA PRO A 139 5.84 -13.11 -4.74
C PRO A 139 5.77 -14.17 -3.62
N ILE A 140 4.72 -14.13 -2.81
CA ILE A 140 4.44 -15.20 -1.84
C ILE A 140 4.35 -16.56 -2.57
N ARG A 141 4.87 -17.63 -1.96
CA ARG A 141 4.93 -18.99 -2.53
C ARG A 141 5.74 -19.13 -3.82
N ASP A 142 6.53 -18.13 -4.20
CA ASP A 142 7.45 -18.24 -5.33
C ASP A 142 8.68 -19.05 -4.90
N SER A 143 9.03 -20.08 -5.66
CA SER A 143 10.17 -20.98 -5.36
C SER A 143 11.53 -20.29 -5.42
N ARG A 144 11.63 -19.09 -5.99
CA ARG A 144 12.85 -18.28 -6.04
C ARG A 144 13.09 -17.51 -4.76
N SER A 145 12.05 -17.29 -3.94
CA SER A 145 12.21 -16.67 -2.63
C SER A 145 13.00 -17.58 -1.70
N LYS A 146 13.91 -16.99 -0.93
CA LYS A 146 14.59 -17.69 0.16
C LYS A 146 13.70 -17.88 1.39
N TYR A 147 12.55 -17.23 1.41
CA TYR A 147 11.58 -17.29 2.49
C TYR A 147 10.43 -18.22 2.17
N THR A 148 10.00 -18.99 3.14
CA THR A 148 8.79 -19.80 3.05
C THR A 148 7.60 -18.95 3.48
N TYR A 149 6.51 -19.06 2.74
CA TYR A 149 5.22 -18.47 3.10
C TYR A 149 4.21 -19.57 3.40
N GLU A 150 3.59 -19.48 4.56
CA GLU A 150 2.47 -20.34 4.97
C GLU A 150 1.37 -19.49 5.59
N ASP A 151 0.11 -19.89 5.40
CA ASP A 151 -1.00 -19.27 6.11
C ASP A 151 -0.92 -19.63 7.60
N GLY A 152 -1.18 -18.64 8.47
CA GLY A 152 -1.11 -18.82 9.91
C GLY A 152 -0.43 -17.66 10.63
N ASP A 153 0.12 -17.91 11.80
CA ASP A 153 0.75 -16.88 12.64
C ASP A 153 1.93 -16.19 11.94
N ASP A 154 2.63 -16.91 11.09
CA ASP A 154 3.85 -16.44 10.40
C ASP A 154 3.58 -15.80 9.04
N MET A 155 2.34 -15.74 8.58
CA MET A 155 1.99 -15.21 7.25
C MET A 155 2.42 -13.76 7.02
N TYR A 156 2.69 -13.01 8.08
CA TYR A 156 3.14 -11.62 8.02
C TYR A 156 4.65 -11.46 8.19
N LEU A 157 5.37 -12.55 8.46
CA LEU A 157 6.82 -12.52 8.65
C LEU A 157 7.57 -12.49 7.31
N ASN A 158 8.73 -11.88 7.33
CA ASN A 158 9.63 -11.82 6.16
C ASN A 158 8.92 -11.29 4.89
N ARG A 159 8.02 -10.35 5.07
CA ARG A 159 7.28 -9.69 3.99
C ARG A 159 7.91 -8.34 3.63
N ASP A 160 7.56 -7.85 2.47
CA ASP A 160 7.85 -6.48 2.05
C ASP A 160 7.59 -5.51 3.22
N PRO A 161 8.56 -4.67 3.58
CA PRO A 161 8.40 -3.72 4.68
C PRO A 161 7.19 -2.79 4.54
N ARG A 162 6.75 -2.52 3.31
CA ARG A 162 5.55 -1.71 3.05
C ARG A 162 4.26 -2.36 3.57
N LEU A 163 4.19 -3.70 3.69
CA LEU A 163 3.02 -4.36 4.28
C LEU A 163 2.72 -3.78 5.67
N LYS A 164 3.72 -3.76 6.54
CA LYS A 164 3.60 -3.24 7.90
C LYS A 164 3.25 -1.74 7.93
N ALA A 165 3.77 -0.97 6.97
CA ALA A 165 3.48 0.45 6.85
C ALA A 165 2.09 0.76 6.29
N THR A 166 1.46 -0.20 5.62
CA THR A 166 0.20 0.00 4.88
C THR A 166 -1.00 -0.64 5.57
N VAL A 167 -0.80 -1.81 6.20
CA VAL A 167 -1.86 -2.64 6.78
C VAL A 167 -1.56 -2.95 8.24
N SER A 168 -2.56 -2.77 9.10
CA SER A 168 -2.56 -3.31 10.46
C SER A 168 -3.28 -4.65 10.47
N TYR A 169 -2.59 -5.67 10.96
CA TYR A 169 -3.04 -7.06 11.01
C TYR A 169 -2.92 -7.63 12.43
N ASN A 170 -3.39 -8.84 12.67
CA ASN A 170 -3.30 -9.48 13.98
C ASN A 170 -1.84 -9.61 14.44
N GLY A 171 -1.55 -9.14 15.66
CA GLY A 171 -0.18 -9.10 16.20
C GLY A 171 0.68 -7.93 15.69
N ALA A 172 0.19 -7.09 14.76
CA ALA A 172 0.92 -5.89 14.34
C ALA A 172 1.00 -4.88 15.51
N TYR A 173 2.16 -4.24 15.63
CA TYR A 173 2.32 -3.14 16.57
C TYR A 173 1.60 -1.89 16.06
N ARG A 174 0.78 -1.29 16.92
CA ARG A 174 0.11 -0.02 16.65
C ARG A 174 -0.11 0.73 17.96
N MET A 175 0.68 1.76 18.19
CA MET A 175 0.50 2.61 19.34
C MET A 175 -0.68 3.55 19.09
N MET A 176 -1.72 3.41 19.89
CA MET A 176 -2.84 4.33 19.91
C MET A 176 -3.26 4.56 21.35
N ASN A 177 -3.23 5.82 21.73
CA ASN A 177 -3.80 6.41 22.94
C ASN A 177 -3.85 5.53 24.19
N ALA A 178 -2.92 5.74 25.14
CA ALA A 178 -2.96 5.25 26.54
C ALA A 178 -2.99 3.73 26.78
N TYR A 179 -2.99 2.89 25.76
CA TYR A 179 -2.88 1.44 25.96
C TYR A 179 -1.42 1.04 26.15
N LYS A 180 -1.13 0.32 27.23
CA LYS A 180 0.22 -0.19 27.52
C LYS A 180 0.64 -1.29 26.54
N ASP A 181 -0.33 -1.96 25.92
CA ASP A 181 -0.15 -3.00 24.93
C ASP A 181 -0.57 -2.47 23.55
N ALA A 182 0.41 -2.30 22.70
CA ALA A 182 0.23 -1.75 21.36
C ALA A 182 -0.06 -2.81 20.28
N LEU A 183 -0.27 -4.08 20.62
CA LEU A 183 -0.54 -5.15 19.66
C LEU A 183 -2.00 -5.13 19.19
N MET A 184 -2.19 -5.25 17.89
CA MET A 184 -3.51 -5.44 17.28
C MET A 184 -4.03 -6.85 17.54
N ARG A 185 -5.32 -6.96 17.84
CA ARG A 185 -6.01 -8.24 18.09
C ARG A 185 -7.27 -8.34 17.24
N THR A 186 -7.08 -8.76 16.00
CA THR A 186 -8.17 -8.86 15.02
C THR A 186 -8.85 -10.23 15.01
N TYR A 187 -8.62 -11.04 16.04
CA TYR A 187 -9.26 -12.35 16.18
C TYR A 187 -10.66 -12.25 16.80
N THR A 188 -11.45 -13.31 16.56
CA THR A 188 -12.76 -13.56 17.19
C THR A 188 -12.65 -14.67 18.22
N GLY A 189 -13.48 -14.63 19.25
CA GLY A 189 -13.55 -15.65 20.32
C GLY A 189 -13.79 -15.01 21.68
N ASP A 190 -14.05 -15.85 22.68
CA ASP A 190 -14.12 -15.41 24.05
C ASP A 190 -12.73 -15.00 24.52
N MET A 191 -12.68 -13.89 25.22
CA MET A 191 -11.43 -13.43 25.79
C MET A 191 -10.89 -14.45 26.79
N VAL A 192 -9.72 -14.99 26.53
CA VAL A 192 -8.92 -15.59 27.59
C VAL A 192 -8.46 -14.43 28.47
N THR A 193 -9.06 -14.29 29.63
CA THR A 193 -8.61 -13.35 30.63
C THR A 193 -7.25 -13.83 31.12
N THR A 194 -6.19 -13.18 30.70
CA THR A 194 -4.82 -13.50 31.14
C THR A 194 -4.56 -13.09 32.60
N GLY A 195 -5.60 -12.58 33.29
CA GLY A 195 -5.48 -12.09 34.67
C GLY A 195 -4.86 -10.71 34.80
N ASN A 196 -4.50 -10.06 33.69
CA ASN A 196 -4.02 -8.69 33.68
C ASN A 196 -5.24 -7.75 33.57
N PRO A 197 -5.51 -6.90 34.59
CA PRO A 197 -6.64 -5.98 34.54
C PRO A 197 -6.57 -4.97 33.38
N ASP A 198 -5.40 -4.71 32.82
CA ASP A 198 -5.22 -3.86 31.64
C ASP A 198 -5.61 -4.56 30.32
N GLU A 199 -5.77 -5.90 30.33
CA GLU A 199 -6.24 -6.69 29.19
C GLU A 199 -7.77 -6.90 29.17
N THR A 200 -8.45 -6.58 30.24
CA THR A 200 -9.91 -6.76 30.37
C THR A 200 -10.75 -5.74 29.61
N SER A 201 -10.16 -4.64 29.17
CA SER A 201 -10.84 -3.71 28.24
C SER A 201 -10.73 -4.20 26.82
N ALA A 202 -11.15 -5.41 26.67
CA ALA A 202 -11.40 -6.21 25.50
C ALA A 202 -11.28 -5.47 24.17
N ILE A 203 -10.16 -5.64 23.59
CA ILE A 203 -9.88 -5.20 22.23
C ILE A 203 -10.73 -6.07 21.30
N LYS A 204 -11.89 -5.55 20.91
CA LYS A 204 -12.83 -6.19 20.01
C LYS A 204 -12.60 -5.68 18.58
N ASP A 205 -11.41 -5.91 18.06
CA ASP A 205 -11.02 -5.40 16.74
C ASP A 205 -11.25 -6.44 15.63
N GLY A 206 -11.70 -7.64 15.97
CA GLY A 206 -11.91 -8.73 15.02
C GLY A 206 -13.22 -8.61 14.22
N ILE A 207 -13.31 -9.34 13.11
CA ILE A 207 -14.52 -9.43 12.31
C ILE A 207 -15.69 -9.96 13.15
N TYR A 208 -16.92 -9.58 12.78
CA TYR A 208 -18.16 -9.85 13.52
C TYR A 208 -18.31 -9.10 14.86
N GLN A 209 -17.38 -8.24 15.23
CA GLN A 209 -17.58 -7.34 16.35
C GLN A 209 -18.32 -6.07 15.90
N PRO A 210 -19.22 -5.50 16.70
CA PRO A 210 -19.86 -4.25 16.36
C PRO A 210 -18.81 -3.14 16.10
N ASN A 211 -18.95 -2.45 14.97
CA ASN A 211 -18.05 -1.35 14.59
C ASN A 211 -16.55 -1.74 14.49
N ALA A 212 -16.28 -2.97 14.07
CA ALA A 212 -14.92 -3.44 13.78
C ALA A 212 -14.73 -3.72 12.28
N THR A 213 -13.55 -4.21 11.93
CA THR A 213 -13.22 -4.55 10.54
C THR A 213 -14.16 -5.62 9.99
N THR A 214 -14.46 -5.50 8.70
CA THR A 214 -15.19 -6.54 7.94
C THR A 214 -14.26 -7.52 7.23
N THR A 215 -12.95 -7.23 7.19
CA THR A 215 -11.96 -8.03 6.43
C THR A 215 -10.89 -8.69 7.28
N GLY A 216 -10.82 -8.36 8.58
CA GLY A 216 -9.74 -8.81 9.48
C GLY A 216 -8.55 -7.84 9.52
N TYR A 217 -8.58 -6.76 8.75
CA TYR A 217 -7.50 -5.81 8.61
C TYR A 217 -7.95 -4.38 8.84
N TYR A 218 -7.00 -3.50 9.18
CA TYR A 218 -7.20 -2.06 9.22
C TYR A 218 -6.13 -1.35 8.40
N ARG A 219 -6.44 -0.16 7.94
CA ARG A 219 -5.47 0.69 7.26
C ARG A 219 -4.43 1.22 8.23
N MET A 220 -3.15 1.25 7.81
CA MET A 220 -2.06 1.88 8.56
C MET A 220 -1.46 3.06 7.80
N LYS A 221 -1.39 3.00 6.48
CA LYS A 221 -0.86 4.09 5.66
C LYS A 221 -1.67 5.37 5.88
N PHE A 222 -0.97 6.48 6.08
CA PHE A 222 -1.52 7.80 6.45
C PHE A 222 -2.17 7.88 7.84
N ILE A 223 -2.02 6.88 8.69
CA ILE A 223 -2.55 6.89 10.06
C ILE A 223 -1.43 7.25 11.03
N LEU A 224 -1.69 8.20 11.93
CA LEU A 224 -0.73 8.59 12.96
C LEU A 224 -0.55 7.48 14.00
N ASP A 225 0.70 7.23 14.36
CA ASP A 225 1.10 6.30 15.42
C ASP A 225 1.70 7.09 16.62
N ASN A 226 1.02 8.13 17.05
CA ASN A 226 1.53 8.99 18.12
C ASN A 226 0.74 8.91 19.44
N GLY A 227 -0.16 7.94 19.56
CA GLY A 227 -0.90 7.67 20.80
C GLY A 227 -1.90 8.74 21.24
N GLY A 228 -2.04 9.84 20.51
CA GLY A 228 -2.96 10.91 20.84
C GLY A 228 -3.68 11.46 19.62
N LEU A 229 -5.00 11.27 19.58
CA LEU A 229 -5.87 11.97 18.63
C LEU A 229 -5.91 13.50 18.84
N GLU A 230 -5.14 13.99 19.80
CA GLU A 230 -5.14 15.39 20.22
C GLU A 230 -4.02 16.22 19.56
N THR A 231 -3.05 15.56 18.95
CA THR A 231 -1.99 16.24 18.23
C THR A 231 -2.39 16.37 16.77
N TYR A 232 -2.74 17.58 16.40
CA TYR A 232 -3.00 17.97 15.01
C TYR A 232 -1.69 17.91 14.23
N ASP A 233 -1.50 16.86 13.46
CA ASP A 233 -0.36 16.77 12.58
C ASP A 233 -0.80 17.13 11.15
N TYR A 234 -0.06 18.06 10.55
CA TYR A 234 -0.35 18.57 9.21
C TYR A 234 0.18 17.59 8.17
N ARG A 235 -0.70 16.72 7.70
CA ARG A 235 -0.38 15.79 6.62
C ARG A 235 -0.90 16.36 5.32
N PRO A 236 -0.04 16.52 4.30
CA PRO A 236 -0.51 16.88 2.98
C PRO A 236 -1.33 15.73 2.39
N THR A 237 -2.39 16.04 1.69
CA THR A 237 -3.05 15.10 0.79
C THR A 237 -2.26 15.05 -0.51
N ILE A 238 -1.50 14.01 -0.70
CA ILE A 238 -0.66 13.85 -1.90
C ILE A 238 -1.55 13.34 -3.03
N LEU A 239 -1.63 14.10 -4.11
CA LEU A 239 -2.40 13.77 -5.30
C LEU A 239 -1.51 13.19 -6.42
N MET A 240 -0.24 13.56 -6.47
CA MET A 240 0.75 13.04 -7.39
C MET A 240 2.13 13.09 -6.75
N ARG A 241 2.93 12.03 -6.92
CA ARG A 241 4.28 11.94 -6.38
C ARG A 241 5.25 11.25 -7.32
N TYR A 242 6.54 11.42 -7.08
CA TYR A 242 7.60 10.98 -7.98
C TYR A 242 7.60 9.46 -8.22
N ALA A 243 7.24 8.64 -7.21
CA ALA A 243 7.11 7.19 -7.41
C ALA A 243 6.06 6.83 -8.47
N GLU A 244 4.95 7.57 -8.57
CA GLU A 244 3.96 7.37 -9.63
C GLU A 244 4.56 7.63 -11.02
N ILE A 245 5.38 8.69 -11.16
CA ILE A 245 6.08 9.00 -12.41
C ILE A 245 6.99 7.84 -12.83
N LEU A 246 7.76 7.28 -11.89
CA LEU A 246 8.62 6.12 -12.17
C LEU A 246 7.83 4.88 -12.57
N LEU A 247 6.67 4.64 -11.94
CA LEU A 247 5.78 3.53 -12.30
C LEU A 247 5.15 3.71 -13.68
N ILE A 248 4.78 4.94 -14.06
CA ILE A 248 4.32 5.27 -15.41
C ILE A 248 5.45 5.04 -16.43
N ALA A 249 6.67 5.45 -16.10
CA ALA A 249 7.82 5.24 -16.97
C ALA A 249 8.13 3.75 -17.16
N ALA A 250 8.11 2.96 -16.08
CA ALA A 250 8.29 1.51 -16.15
C ALA A 250 7.24 0.83 -17.04
N GLU A 251 5.96 1.19 -16.87
CA GLU A 251 4.86 0.64 -17.66
C GLU A 251 4.99 1.01 -19.13
N THR A 252 5.17 2.30 -19.43
CA THR A 252 5.22 2.76 -20.81
C THR A 252 6.43 2.23 -21.56
N ALA A 253 7.61 2.14 -20.92
CA ALA A 253 8.79 1.51 -21.51
C ALA A 253 8.55 0.02 -21.81
N ASN A 254 7.93 -0.71 -20.87
CA ASN A 254 7.64 -2.12 -21.04
C ASN A 254 6.65 -2.40 -22.18
N GLU A 255 5.66 -1.53 -22.37
CA GLU A 255 4.65 -1.72 -23.43
C GLU A 255 5.19 -1.44 -24.84
N LEU A 256 6.32 -0.75 -24.96
CA LEU A 256 6.95 -0.44 -26.26
C LEU A 256 7.72 -1.62 -26.87
N VAL A 257 8.10 -2.63 -26.11
CA VAL A 257 8.77 -3.82 -26.68
C VAL A 257 7.75 -4.83 -27.19
N ALA A 258 8.21 -5.72 -28.08
CA ALA A 258 7.38 -6.77 -28.65
C ALA A 258 6.95 -7.79 -27.58
N ASP A 259 5.82 -8.45 -27.79
CA ASP A 259 5.38 -9.54 -26.95
C ASP A 259 6.40 -10.70 -26.97
N GLY A 260 6.63 -11.33 -25.81
CA GLY A 260 7.64 -12.36 -25.63
C GLY A 260 9.09 -11.86 -25.55
N ALA A 261 9.35 -10.56 -25.80
CA ALA A 261 10.68 -9.97 -25.64
C ALA A 261 11.08 -9.83 -24.16
N LEU A 262 12.36 -9.66 -23.91
CA LEU A 262 12.85 -9.25 -22.60
C LEU A 262 12.36 -7.83 -22.26
N ALA A 263 12.01 -7.62 -21.00
CA ALA A 263 11.68 -6.28 -20.52
C ALA A 263 12.89 -5.34 -20.66
N PRO A 264 12.65 -4.05 -21.01
CA PRO A 264 13.74 -3.08 -21.11
C PRO A 264 14.44 -2.89 -19.76
N GLU A 265 15.76 -2.68 -19.79
CA GLU A 265 16.52 -2.43 -18.56
C GLU A 265 15.99 -1.21 -17.81
N GLU A 266 15.65 -0.16 -18.53
CA GLU A 266 15.07 1.05 -17.96
C GLU A 266 13.79 0.77 -17.15
N SER A 267 12.90 -0.10 -17.66
CA SER A 267 11.69 -0.49 -16.93
C SER A 267 12.02 -1.23 -15.62
N LYS A 268 13.00 -2.12 -15.67
CA LYS A 268 13.48 -2.85 -14.48
C LYS A 268 14.12 -1.90 -13.46
N GLU A 269 14.90 -0.95 -13.93
CA GLU A 269 15.60 0.01 -13.07
C GLU A 269 14.63 0.89 -12.28
N TYR A 270 13.55 1.39 -12.88
CA TYR A 270 12.56 2.17 -12.16
C TYR A 270 11.89 1.37 -11.03
N ILE A 271 11.63 0.09 -11.25
CA ILE A 271 11.08 -0.78 -10.19
C ILE A 271 12.13 -1.03 -9.10
N ARG A 272 13.39 -1.26 -9.47
CA ARG A 272 14.48 -1.44 -8.49
C ARG A 272 14.66 -0.20 -7.61
N MET A 273 14.59 1.00 -8.17
CA MET A 273 14.64 2.25 -7.39
C MET A 273 13.53 2.33 -6.34
N ILE A 274 12.29 1.99 -6.71
CA ILE A 274 11.15 1.98 -5.78
C ILE A 274 11.36 0.94 -4.69
N ARG A 275 11.79 -0.28 -5.04
CA ARG A 275 12.03 -1.37 -4.11
C ARG A 275 13.20 -1.12 -3.17
N GLN A 276 14.26 -0.49 -3.64
CA GLN A 276 15.36 -0.01 -2.82
C GLN A 276 14.88 0.97 -1.75
N ARG A 277 14.10 1.96 -2.12
CA ARG A 277 13.50 2.91 -1.19
C ARG A 277 12.57 2.21 -0.19
N ALA A 278 11.85 1.17 -0.63
CA ALA A 278 10.96 0.37 0.19
C ALA A 278 11.68 -0.56 1.18
N GLU A 279 13.02 -0.58 1.19
CA GLU A 279 13.84 -1.47 2.03
C GLU A 279 13.66 -2.97 1.67
N ILE A 280 13.29 -3.30 0.43
CA ILE A 280 13.38 -4.67 -0.10
C ILE A 280 14.86 -5.07 -0.08
N GLU A 281 15.14 -6.33 0.22
CA GLU A 281 16.51 -6.83 0.23
C GLU A 281 17.15 -6.75 -1.16
N GLU A 282 18.40 -6.32 -1.21
CA GLU A 282 19.12 -6.09 -2.46
C GLU A 282 19.24 -7.34 -3.33
N GLY A 283 19.41 -8.50 -2.66
CA GLY A 283 19.69 -9.74 -3.36
C GLY A 283 21.03 -9.71 -4.12
N GLU A 284 21.23 -10.68 -4.99
CA GLU A 284 22.42 -10.69 -5.84
C GLU A 284 22.40 -9.54 -6.84
N SER A 285 23.51 -8.79 -6.93
CA SER A 285 23.71 -7.70 -7.88
C SER A 285 22.65 -6.58 -7.81
N ASN A 286 22.13 -6.28 -6.61
CA ASN A 286 21.18 -5.19 -6.36
C ASN A 286 19.89 -5.29 -7.21
N LYS A 287 19.38 -6.49 -7.39
CA LYS A 287 18.21 -6.74 -8.26
C LYS A 287 16.86 -6.58 -7.56
N TYR A 288 16.81 -6.63 -6.23
CA TYR A 288 15.59 -6.44 -5.43
C TYR A 288 14.42 -7.33 -5.89
N GLY A 289 14.71 -8.59 -6.28
CA GLY A 289 13.74 -9.55 -6.82
C GLY A 289 13.29 -9.28 -8.26
N VAL A 290 13.92 -8.35 -8.99
CA VAL A 290 13.65 -8.08 -10.41
C VAL A 290 14.69 -8.80 -11.28
N MET A 291 14.29 -9.88 -11.93
CA MET A 291 15.17 -10.73 -12.73
C MET A 291 15.61 -10.06 -14.04
N ASP A 292 16.85 -10.31 -14.48
CA ASP A 292 17.37 -9.73 -15.73
C ASP A 292 16.68 -10.29 -16.96
N ASP A 293 16.30 -11.57 -16.92
CA ASP A 293 15.67 -12.31 -17.99
C ASP A 293 14.13 -12.23 -17.97
N ILE A 294 13.56 -11.37 -17.14
CA ILE A 294 12.11 -11.17 -17.06
C ILE A 294 11.56 -10.71 -18.40
N LYS A 295 10.52 -11.38 -18.87
CA LYS A 295 9.84 -11.03 -20.11
C LYS A 295 8.79 -9.94 -19.93
N LYS A 296 8.40 -9.30 -21.03
CA LYS A 296 7.41 -8.22 -21.07
C LYS A 296 6.15 -8.54 -20.25
N GLU A 297 5.59 -9.73 -20.45
CA GLU A 297 4.32 -10.12 -19.82
C GLU A 297 4.44 -10.26 -18.30
N ASP A 298 5.54 -10.85 -17.82
CA ASP A 298 5.79 -11.01 -16.40
C ASP A 298 6.20 -9.68 -15.77
N MET A 299 6.95 -8.86 -16.49
CA MET A 299 7.26 -7.49 -16.07
C MET A 299 6.01 -6.61 -15.97
N ARG A 300 5.05 -6.76 -16.89
CA ARG A 300 3.74 -6.08 -16.81
C ARG A 300 3.03 -6.43 -15.51
N LYS A 301 2.93 -7.73 -15.16
CA LYS A 301 2.32 -8.17 -13.90
C LYS A 301 3.07 -7.61 -12.69
N LEU A 302 4.39 -7.62 -12.74
CA LEU A 302 5.23 -7.08 -11.67
C LEU A 302 4.97 -5.57 -11.49
N ILE A 303 4.91 -4.79 -12.57
CA ILE A 303 4.60 -3.36 -12.53
C ILE A 303 3.18 -3.13 -11.98
N GLN A 304 2.20 -3.91 -12.40
CA GLN A 304 0.83 -3.82 -11.91
C GLN A 304 0.73 -4.09 -10.41
N THR A 305 1.43 -5.12 -9.93
CA THR A 305 1.53 -5.43 -8.50
C THR A 305 2.27 -4.32 -7.75
N GLU A 306 3.39 -3.84 -8.29
CA GLU A 306 4.15 -2.75 -7.68
C GLU A 306 3.31 -1.48 -7.55
N ARG A 307 2.52 -1.12 -8.57
CA ARG A 307 1.55 -0.01 -8.49
C ARG A 307 0.50 -0.24 -7.41
N GLN A 308 -0.03 -1.45 -7.31
CA GLN A 308 -1.05 -1.80 -6.31
C GLN A 308 -0.55 -1.59 -4.88
N ILE A 309 0.65 -2.06 -4.55
CA ILE A 309 1.20 -1.99 -3.20
C ILE A 309 1.80 -0.62 -2.89
N GLU A 310 2.52 -0.02 -3.83
CA GLU A 310 3.15 1.28 -3.66
C GLU A 310 2.12 2.41 -3.51
N LEU A 311 1.10 2.42 -4.37
CA LEU A 311 0.05 3.43 -4.42
C LEU A 311 -1.23 3.01 -3.65
N ALA A 312 -1.14 2.01 -2.78
CA ALA A 312 -2.27 1.59 -1.95
C ALA A 312 -2.86 2.77 -1.18
N PHE A 313 -4.19 2.92 -1.18
CA PHE A 313 -4.94 4.01 -0.55
C PHE A 313 -4.67 5.42 -1.10
N GLU A 314 -4.09 5.53 -2.29
CA GLU A 314 -3.90 6.80 -3.02
C GLU A 314 -4.88 6.92 -4.21
N GLU A 315 -5.99 6.19 -4.18
CA GLU A 315 -7.10 6.20 -5.14
C GLU A 315 -6.77 5.73 -6.56
N HIS A 316 -5.58 5.13 -6.78
CA HIS A 316 -5.14 4.68 -8.10
C HIS A 316 -5.77 3.34 -8.52
N ARG A 317 -5.94 2.37 -7.62
CA ARG A 317 -6.30 0.98 -7.95
C ARG A 317 -7.57 0.85 -8.76
N TYR A 318 -8.61 1.63 -8.42
CA TYR A 318 -9.87 1.62 -9.15
C TYR A 318 -9.70 1.96 -10.64
N TRP A 319 -8.87 2.96 -10.93
CA TRP A 319 -8.59 3.40 -12.29
C TRP A 319 -7.65 2.44 -13.00
N ASP A 320 -6.65 1.89 -12.32
CA ASP A 320 -5.67 0.95 -12.86
C ASP A 320 -6.35 -0.33 -13.37
N VAL A 321 -7.18 -0.99 -12.59
CA VAL A 321 -7.87 -2.21 -13.04
C VAL A 321 -8.84 -1.95 -14.19
N ARG A 322 -9.46 -0.78 -14.24
CA ARG A 322 -10.34 -0.39 -15.36
C ARG A 322 -9.54 -0.17 -16.64
N ARG A 323 -8.45 0.61 -16.56
CA ARG A 323 -7.62 0.90 -17.74
C ARG A 323 -6.88 -0.33 -18.28
N TRP A 324 -6.60 -1.31 -17.42
CA TRP A 324 -6.02 -2.60 -17.82
C TRP A 324 -7.08 -3.64 -18.24
N LYS A 325 -8.35 -3.38 -18.07
CA LYS A 325 -9.47 -4.30 -18.32
C LYS A 325 -9.47 -5.52 -17.38
N GLU A 326 -9.07 -5.34 -16.17
CA GLU A 326 -8.98 -6.36 -15.11
C GLU A 326 -10.17 -6.27 -14.12
N GLY A 327 -11.37 -5.92 -14.60
CA GLY A 327 -12.55 -5.72 -13.76
C GLY A 327 -13.00 -6.94 -12.95
N GLU A 328 -12.63 -8.14 -13.40
CA GLU A 328 -12.88 -9.40 -12.67
C GLU A 328 -12.24 -9.43 -11.28
N THR A 329 -11.16 -8.66 -11.06
CA THR A 329 -10.45 -8.55 -9.78
C THR A 329 -11.35 -8.13 -8.61
N PHE A 330 -12.49 -7.48 -8.89
CA PHE A 330 -13.42 -7.01 -7.87
C PHE A 330 -14.67 -7.88 -7.69
N LYS A 331 -14.76 -9.01 -8.38
CA LYS A 331 -15.94 -9.89 -8.27
C LYS A 331 -16.03 -10.57 -6.91
N GLU A 332 -14.89 -10.91 -6.35
CA GLU A 332 -14.78 -11.59 -5.07
C GLU A 332 -13.80 -10.85 -4.19
N VAL A 333 -14.09 -10.79 -2.92
CA VAL A 333 -13.26 -10.17 -1.90
C VAL A 333 -13.08 -11.19 -0.78
N THR A 334 -11.84 -11.53 -0.49
CA THR A 334 -11.48 -12.45 0.58
C THR A 334 -11.24 -11.67 1.87
N LEU A 335 -11.85 -12.13 2.94
CA LEU A 335 -11.57 -11.65 4.29
C LEU A 335 -10.71 -12.69 5.05
N MET A 336 -10.02 -12.23 6.08
CA MET A 336 -9.25 -13.07 6.99
C MET A 336 -9.97 -13.18 8.33
N LYS A 337 -10.55 -14.33 8.60
CA LYS A 337 -11.11 -14.65 9.91
C LYS A 337 -10.05 -15.33 10.77
N ILE A 338 -9.86 -14.81 11.95
CA ILE A 338 -8.92 -15.34 12.92
C ILE A 338 -9.68 -15.72 14.17
N THR A 339 -9.50 -16.96 14.65
CA THR A 339 -10.11 -17.46 15.89
C THR A 339 -9.02 -17.86 16.85
N GLN A 340 -9.09 -17.36 18.09
CA GLN A 340 -8.16 -17.75 19.13
C GLN A 340 -8.58 -19.09 19.75
N ASN A 341 -7.62 -19.99 19.89
CA ASN A 341 -7.80 -21.29 20.55
C ASN A 341 -7.58 -21.15 22.07
N ASN A 342 -8.09 -22.13 22.83
CA ASN A 342 -7.93 -22.16 24.29
C ASN A 342 -6.47 -22.22 24.77
N ASN A 343 -5.55 -22.66 23.93
CA ASN A 343 -4.10 -22.69 24.22
C ASN A 343 -3.36 -21.41 23.82
N GLY A 344 -4.09 -20.37 23.35
CA GLY A 344 -3.53 -19.09 22.93
C GLY A 344 -2.98 -19.04 21.51
N THR A 345 -3.06 -20.14 20.74
CA THR A 345 -2.76 -20.15 19.31
C THR A 345 -3.93 -19.64 18.48
N TYR A 346 -3.71 -19.36 17.21
CA TYR A 346 -4.73 -18.83 16.30
C TYR A 346 -4.99 -19.78 15.14
N ASN A 347 -6.25 -19.86 14.72
CA ASN A 347 -6.65 -20.45 13.45
C ASN A 347 -7.01 -19.34 12.48
N TYR A 348 -6.44 -19.40 11.28
CA TYR A 348 -6.66 -18.46 10.20
C TYR A 348 -7.53 -19.11 9.12
N SER A 349 -8.56 -18.43 8.70
CA SER A 349 -9.48 -18.89 7.64
C SER A 349 -9.72 -17.78 6.63
N ARG A 350 -9.52 -18.10 5.34
CA ARG A 350 -9.90 -17.22 4.22
C ARG A 350 -11.38 -17.47 3.90
N GLU A 351 -12.21 -16.47 4.02
CA GLU A 351 -13.67 -16.55 3.78
C GLU A 351 -14.12 -15.60 2.67
#